data_a7b42c5276283bc4af0dcb9309b2e353
#
_entry.id   a7b42c5276283bc4af0dcb9309b2e353
#
_cell.length_a   1.000
_cell.length_b   1.000
_cell.length_c   1.000
_cell.angle_alpha   90.00
_cell.angle_beta   90.00
_cell.angle_gamma   90.00
#
_symmetry.space_group_name_H-M   'P 1'
#
loop_
_entity.id
_entity.type
_entity.pdbx_description
1 polymer ?
#
loop_
_entity_poly.entity_id
_entity_poly.type
_entity_poly.pdbx_seq_one_letter_code
_entity_poly.pdbx_strand_id
1 'polypeptide(L)'
;DVLLTDERKSLAVVDKFESWMDGSCMIIDDDDKIVDFVPGKYFNFNDKEKYYKTVNIYKLSVDFSSNIYVPFLAAYEKAMGENEYYESVIKLIAMLETNEIRVKRIDNQKWYEIDDIQDLDIAESLFTDNPAERYRKIMSRYGGFWRYPHMTDYCYLVNPYFPPQRLI
;
A
#
# COMPACT_ATOMS: atom_id res chain seq x y z
N ASP A 1 11.88 -14.54 -0.40
CA ASP A 1 13.33 -14.54 -0.72
C ASP A 1 13.84 -13.19 -1.24
N VAL A 2 13.06 -12.41 -1.94
CA VAL A 2 13.46 -11.12 -2.56
C VAL A 2 14.09 -10.14 -1.56
N LEU A 3 13.59 -10.07 -0.33
CA LEU A 3 14.17 -9.22 0.71
C LEU A 3 15.46 -9.76 1.30
N LEU A 4 15.55 -11.09 1.43
CA LEU A 4 16.72 -11.73 2.04
C LEU A 4 17.95 -11.71 1.13
N THR A 5 17.73 -11.72 -0.19
CA THR A 5 18.79 -11.67 -1.20
C THR A 5 19.25 -10.25 -1.55
N ASP A 6 18.50 -9.23 -1.14
CA ASP A 6 18.89 -7.83 -1.36
C ASP A 6 19.96 -7.42 -0.34
N GLU A 7 21.06 -6.85 -0.80
CA GLU A 7 22.21 -6.48 0.04
C GLU A 7 21.94 -5.24 0.91
N ARG A 8 20.94 -4.44 0.58
CA ARG A 8 20.58 -3.26 1.38
C ARG A 8 20.09 -3.68 2.76
N LYS A 9 20.48 -2.94 3.78
CA LYS A 9 20.29 -3.31 5.19
C LYS A 9 18.82 -3.23 5.63
N SER A 10 18.14 -2.15 5.29
CA SER A 10 16.75 -1.91 5.70
C SER A 10 15.90 -1.56 4.48
N LEU A 11 14.80 -2.29 4.29
CA LEU A 11 13.94 -2.21 3.13
C LEU A 11 12.46 -2.16 3.52
N ALA A 12 11.70 -1.33 2.82
CA ALA A 12 10.23 -1.38 2.79
C ALA A 12 9.79 -1.90 1.42
N VAL A 13 8.96 -2.93 1.39
CA VAL A 13 8.38 -3.42 0.13
C VAL A 13 7.25 -2.49 -0.28
N VAL A 14 7.30 -2.05 -1.54
CA VAL A 14 6.31 -1.14 -2.10
C VAL A 14 5.86 -1.61 -3.49
N ASP A 15 4.65 -1.22 -3.83
CA ASP A 15 4.10 -1.38 -5.19
C ASP A 15 3.64 -0.03 -5.73
N LYS A 16 3.53 0.05 -7.04
CA LYS A 16 2.96 1.21 -7.71
C LYS A 16 1.51 1.38 -7.26
N PHE A 17 1.13 2.61 -6.92
CA PHE A 17 -0.24 2.87 -6.48
C PHE A 17 -1.27 2.55 -7.56
N GLU A 18 -2.27 1.79 -7.19
CA GLU A 18 -3.45 1.49 -8.00
C GLU A 18 -4.74 1.95 -7.32
N SER A 19 -5.80 2.12 -8.11
CA SER A 19 -7.08 2.70 -7.65
C SER A 19 -7.83 1.87 -6.61
N TRP A 20 -7.49 0.60 -6.43
CA TRP A 20 -8.07 -0.26 -5.41
C TRP A 20 -7.40 -0.13 -4.05
N MET A 21 -6.19 0.45 -4.03
CA MET A 21 -5.42 0.66 -2.81
C MET A 21 -5.94 1.89 -2.06
N ASP A 22 -6.01 1.81 -0.75
CA ASP A 22 -6.41 2.91 0.11
C ASP A 22 -5.30 3.32 1.10
N GLY A 23 -5.59 4.31 1.96
CA GLY A 23 -4.65 4.80 2.95
C GLY A 23 -3.61 5.78 2.43
N SER A 24 -2.45 5.80 3.08
CA SER A 24 -1.36 6.72 2.74
C SER A 24 -0.48 6.17 1.63
N CYS A 25 -0.04 7.07 0.74
CA CYS A 25 0.92 6.76 -0.31
C CYS A 25 2.30 7.35 0.02
N MET A 26 3.32 6.90 -0.70
CA MET A 26 4.69 7.38 -0.61
C MET A 26 5.13 7.97 -1.95
N ILE A 27 6.00 8.97 -1.86
CA ILE A 27 6.80 9.46 -2.99
C ILE A 27 8.23 8.98 -2.76
N ILE A 28 8.85 8.50 -3.82
CA ILE A 28 10.15 7.85 -3.80
C ILE A 28 11.06 8.55 -4.82
N ASP A 29 12.31 8.80 -4.46
CA ASP A 29 13.30 9.33 -5.38
C ASP A 29 13.97 8.23 -6.23
N ASP A 30 14.92 8.66 -7.08
CA ASP A 30 15.65 7.76 -7.99
C ASP A 30 16.63 6.84 -7.25
N ASP A 31 16.98 7.15 -5.99
CA ASP A 31 17.84 6.34 -5.11
C ASP A 31 17.04 5.38 -4.23
N ASP A 32 15.78 5.14 -4.55
CA ASP A 32 14.85 4.31 -3.75
C ASP A 32 14.63 4.82 -2.31
N LYS A 33 14.85 6.11 -2.06
CA LYS A 33 14.58 6.72 -0.77
C LYS A 33 13.15 7.24 -0.72
N ILE A 34 12.49 7.05 0.42
CA ILE A 34 11.19 7.66 0.69
C ILE A 34 11.42 9.14 0.98
N VAL A 35 10.84 10.01 0.15
CA VAL A 35 10.99 11.48 0.28
C VAL A 35 9.75 12.16 0.84
N ASP A 36 8.57 11.53 0.72
CA ASP A 36 7.33 12.07 1.27
C ASP A 36 6.29 10.98 1.54
N PHE A 37 5.35 11.29 2.45
CA PHE A 37 4.15 10.51 2.71
C PHE A 37 2.91 11.37 2.46
N VAL A 38 2.07 10.93 1.54
CA VAL A 38 0.83 11.60 1.15
C VAL A 38 -0.35 10.89 1.82
N PRO A 39 -0.93 11.46 2.88
CA PRO A 39 -2.16 10.92 3.46
C PRO A 39 -3.30 10.90 2.43
N GLY A 40 -4.20 9.91 2.52
CA GLY A 40 -5.29 9.73 1.55
C GLY A 40 -6.14 10.99 1.33
N LYS A 41 -6.35 11.81 2.37
CA LYS A 41 -7.08 13.08 2.26
C LYS A 41 -6.41 14.14 1.38
N TYR A 42 -5.11 14.01 1.12
CA TYR A 42 -4.33 14.91 0.25
C TYR A 42 -3.95 14.26 -1.09
N PHE A 43 -4.54 13.10 -1.37
CA PHE A 43 -4.28 12.39 -2.61
C PHE A 43 -4.74 13.21 -3.82
N ASN A 44 -3.85 13.34 -4.82
CA ASN A 44 -4.15 14.03 -6.07
C ASN A 44 -4.04 13.03 -7.23
N PHE A 45 -5.15 12.71 -7.87
CA PHE A 45 -5.19 11.76 -8.99
C PHE A 45 -4.33 12.16 -10.19
N ASN A 46 -4.03 13.45 -10.37
CA ASN A 46 -3.13 13.90 -11.43
C ASN A 46 -1.67 13.48 -11.18
N ASP A 47 -1.31 13.22 -9.93
CA ASP A 47 0.01 12.81 -9.50
C ASP A 47 0.13 11.31 -9.22
N LYS A 48 -0.90 10.51 -9.48
CA LYS A 48 -0.95 9.08 -9.14
C LYS A 48 0.30 8.30 -9.61
N GLU A 49 0.88 8.71 -10.72
CA GLU A 49 2.08 8.09 -11.27
C GLU A 49 3.34 8.26 -10.40
N LYS A 50 3.30 9.17 -9.43
CA LYS A 50 4.39 9.38 -8.47
C LYS A 50 4.21 8.58 -7.19
N TYR A 51 3.02 7.97 -6.99
CA TYR A 51 2.65 7.35 -5.74
C TYR A 51 2.96 5.86 -5.71
N TYR A 52 3.39 5.42 -4.55
CA TYR A 52 3.62 4.03 -4.19
C TYR A 52 2.90 3.71 -2.89
N LYS A 53 2.42 2.49 -2.76
CA LYS A 53 1.78 1.95 -1.55
C LYS A 53 2.74 0.96 -0.89
N THR A 54 2.84 0.98 0.43
CA THR A 54 3.54 -0.08 1.17
C THR A 54 2.75 -1.39 1.13
N VAL A 55 3.46 -2.48 0.98
CA VAL A 55 2.92 -3.85 1.09
C VAL A 55 2.92 -4.32 2.56
N ASN A 56 3.32 -3.44 3.48
CA ASN A 56 3.45 -3.71 4.92
C ASN A 56 4.44 -4.84 5.25
N ILE A 57 5.43 -5.05 4.38
CA ILE A 57 6.53 -5.99 4.59
C ILE A 57 7.84 -5.22 4.65
N TYR A 58 8.57 -5.41 5.74
CA TYR A 58 9.83 -4.70 6.00
C TYR A 58 10.96 -5.68 6.31
N LYS A 59 12.16 -5.33 5.88
CA LYS A 59 13.42 -5.88 6.36
C LYS A 59 14.12 -4.76 7.10
N LEU A 60 14.42 -4.95 8.36
CA LEU A 60 15.14 -3.98 9.17
C LEU A 60 16.42 -4.61 9.68
N SER A 61 17.55 -3.89 9.55
CA SER A 61 18.79 -4.34 10.16
C SER A 61 18.68 -4.38 11.68
N VAL A 62 19.46 -5.24 12.32
CA VAL A 62 19.48 -5.35 13.79
C VAL A 62 19.90 -4.03 14.43
N ASP A 63 20.90 -3.37 13.83
CA ASP A 63 21.40 -2.08 14.31
C ASP A 63 20.33 -1.00 14.22
N PHE A 64 19.68 -0.87 13.08
CA PHE A 64 18.57 0.07 12.88
C PHE A 64 17.39 -0.21 13.82
N SER A 65 16.99 -1.49 13.93
CA SER A 65 15.92 -1.90 14.85
C SER A 65 16.21 -1.50 16.30
N SER A 66 17.41 -1.84 16.78
CA SER A 66 17.74 -1.67 18.21
C SER A 66 18.03 -0.22 18.58
N ASN A 67 18.69 0.53 17.70
CA ASN A 67 19.20 1.86 18.04
C ASN A 67 18.29 3.00 17.55
N ILE A 68 17.41 2.74 16.60
CA ILE A 68 16.53 3.75 16.02
C ILE A 68 15.05 3.37 16.16
N TYR A 69 14.62 2.27 15.51
CA TYR A 69 13.20 1.97 15.41
C TYR A 69 12.55 1.72 16.76
N VAL A 70 13.09 0.83 17.58
CA VAL A 70 12.52 0.49 18.90
C VAL A 70 12.49 1.67 19.86
N PRO A 71 13.57 2.48 20.00
CA PRO A 71 13.52 3.69 20.81
C PRO A 71 12.49 4.72 20.35
N PHE A 72 12.34 4.93 19.02
CA PHE A 72 11.34 5.83 18.48
C PHE A 72 9.93 5.29 18.72
N LEU A 73 9.70 4.00 18.53
CA LEU A 73 8.40 3.35 18.81
C LEU A 73 8.00 3.54 20.26
N ALA A 74 8.91 3.27 21.20
CA ALA A 74 8.65 3.43 22.62
C ALA A 74 8.39 4.88 23.03
N ALA A 75 9.07 5.83 22.41
CA ALA A 75 8.84 7.26 22.65
C ALA A 75 7.48 7.70 22.06
N TYR A 76 7.15 7.23 20.88
CA TYR A 76 5.90 7.54 20.19
C TYR A 76 4.69 7.00 20.96
N GLU A 77 4.74 5.74 21.39
CA GLU A 77 3.71 5.12 22.22
C GLU A 77 3.44 5.92 23.50
N LYS A 78 4.49 6.36 24.20
CA LYS A 78 4.34 7.19 25.40
C LYS A 78 3.71 8.55 25.11
N ALA A 79 3.98 9.13 23.96
CA ALA A 79 3.48 10.45 23.58
C ALA A 79 2.06 10.44 23.03
N MET A 80 1.71 9.42 22.23
CA MET A 80 0.48 9.37 21.45
C MET A 80 -0.52 8.33 21.95
N GLY A 81 -0.07 7.37 22.78
CA GLY A 81 -0.88 6.26 23.28
C GLY A 81 -0.71 4.95 22.48
N GLU A 82 -1.34 3.89 22.98
CA GLU A 82 -1.17 2.52 22.47
C GLU A 82 -2.00 2.20 21.20
N ASN A 83 -2.91 3.10 20.81
CA ASN A 83 -3.84 2.87 19.70
C ASN A 83 -3.35 3.46 18.35
N GLU A 84 -2.07 3.75 18.25
CA GLU A 84 -1.47 4.31 17.03
C GLU A 84 -0.85 3.23 16.15
N TYR A 85 -0.84 3.47 14.84
CA TYR A 85 -0.21 2.57 13.88
C TYR A 85 1.31 2.66 13.96
N TYR A 86 2.00 1.51 14.01
CA TYR A 86 3.47 1.44 13.99
C TYR A 86 4.09 2.11 12.75
N GLU A 87 3.36 2.15 11.66
CA GLU A 87 3.76 2.82 10.43
C GLU A 87 3.97 4.33 10.62
N SER A 88 3.27 4.96 11.57
CA SER A 88 3.47 6.37 11.89
C SER A 88 4.91 6.63 12.37
N VAL A 89 5.49 5.67 13.08
CA VAL A 89 6.90 5.73 13.50
C VAL A 89 7.83 5.57 12.30
N ILE A 90 7.54 4.63 11.41
CA ILE A 90 8.33 4.44 10.19
C ILE A 90 8.30 5.70 9.31
N LYS A 91 7.13 6.34 9.20
CA LYS A 91 6.98 7.63 8.50
C LYS A 91 7.89 8.71 9.07
N LEU A 92 7.90 8.86 10.39
CA LEU A 92 8.75 9.84 11.05
C LEU A 92 10.24 9.56 10.81
N ILE A 93 10.66 8.31 10.96
CA ILE A 93 12.05 7.90 10.75
C ILE A 93 12.47 8.09 9.29
N ALA A 94 11.59 7.74 8.35
CA ALA A 94 11.87 7.86 6.91
C ALA A 94 12.13 9.31 6.47
N MET A 95 11.61 10.30 7.21
CA MET A 95 11.84 11.71 6.94
C MET A 95 13.16 12.25 7.54
N LEU A 96 13.89 11.45 8.33
CA LEU A 96 15.19 11.85 8.85
C LEU A 96 16.28 11.75 7.77
N GLU A 97 17.21 12.68 7.74
CA GLU A 97 18.35 12.66 6.80
C GLU A 97 19.20 11.39 6.95
N THR A 98 19.31 10.86 8.17
CA THR A 98 20.07 9.66 8.51
C THR A 98 19.33 8.36 8.25
N ASN A 99 18.14 8.42 7.64
CA ASN A 99 17.33 7.26 7.38
C ASN A 99 18.01 6.28 6.41
N GLU A 100 18.16 5.03 6.84
CA GLU A 100 18.73 3.96 6.01
C GLU A 100 17.68 3.16 5.23
N ILE A 101 16.37 3.38 5.50
CA ILE A 101 15.30 2.61 4.83
C ILE A 101 15.26 3.01 3.34
N ARG A 102 15.34 1.98 2.50
CA ARG A 102 15.13 2.11 1.07
C ARG A 102 13.90 1.30 0.66
N VAL A 103 13.32 1.62 -0.46
CA VAL A 103 12.20 0.83 -0.97
C VAL A 103 12.69 -0.32 -1.84
N LYS A 104 11.97 -1.43 -1.77
CA LYS A 104 12.04 -2.52 -2.72
C LYS A 104 10.74 -2.57 -3.47
N ARG A 105 10.78 -2.16 -4.74
CA ARG A 105 9.60 -2.25 -5.62
C ARG A 105 9.37 -3.70 -5.97
N ILE A 106 8.11 -4.11 -5.94
CA ILE A 106 7.71 -5.43 -6.46
C ILE A 106 7.32 -5.27 -7.92
N ASP A 107 7.92 -6.14 -8.76
CA ASP A 107 7.68 -6.15 -10.19
C ASP A 107 6.79 -7.34 -10.55
N ASN A 108 5.56 -7.08 -10.98
CA ASN A 108 4.60 -8.10 -11.45
C ASN A 108 4.24 -9.20 -10.45
N GLN A 109 4.49 -9.02 -9.17
CA GLN A 109 4.06 -9.94 -8.12
C GLN A 109 2.64 -9.57 -7.68
N LYS A 110 1.78 -10.58 -7.58
CA LYS A 110 0.44 -10.38 -7.05
C LYS A 110 0.49 -10.25 -5.53
N TRP A 111 -0.18 -9.26 -5.02
CA TRP A 111 -0.47 -9.11 -3.60
C TRP A 111 -1.84 -8.47 -3.41
N TYR A 112 -2.41 -8.59 -2.23
CA TYR A 112 -3.66 -7.94 -1.86
C TYR A 112 -3.71 -7.77 -0.34
N GLU A 113 -4.17 -6.62 0.14
CA GLU A 113 -4.38 -6.32 1.55
C GLU A 113 -5.78 -6.81 1.95
N ILE A 114 -5.88 -7.57 3.03
CA ILE A 114 -7.13 -8.18 3.48
C ILE A 114 -7.50 -7.56 4.83
N ASP A 115 -8.47 -6.67 4.83
CA ASP A 115 -8.98 -6.00 6.01
C ASP A 115 -10.37 -6.52 6.40
N ASP A 116 -11.13 -7.02 5.45
CA ASP A 116 -12.47 -7.54 5.67
C ASP A 116 -12.78 -8.80 4.84
N ILE A 117 -14.02 -9.32 4.97
CA ILE A 117 -14.46 -10.51 4.25
C ILE A 117 -14.59 -10.28 2.75
N GLN A 118 -14.79 -9.06 2.31
CA GLN A 118 -14.85 -8.73 0.88
C GLN A 118 -13.45 -8.75 0.28
N ASP A 119 -12.47 -8.26 1.00
CA ASP A 119 -11.07 -8.32 0.62
C ASP A 119 -10.58 -9.76 0.50
N LEU A 120 -10.97 -10.63 1.45
CA LEU A 120 -10.68 -12.06 1.38
C LEU A 120 -11.25 -12.69 0.10
N ASP A 121 -12.51 -12.44 -0.22
CA ASP A 121 -13.15 -12.95 -1.43
C ASP A 121 -12.45 -12.43 -2.71
N ILE A 122 -12.00 -11.16 -2.72
CA ILE A 122 -11.21 -10.58 -3.80
C ILE A 122 -9.87 -11.28 -3.91
N ALA A 123 -9.15 -11.41 -2.82
CA ALA A 123 -7.85 -12.09 -2.77
C ALA A 123 -7.96 -13.53 -3.29
N GLU A 124 -8.92 -14.31 -2.81
CA GLU A 124 -9.16 -15.67 -3.28
C GLU A 124 -9.37 -15.74 -4.80
N SER A 125 -10.08 -14.77 -5.39
CA SER A 125 -10.29 -14.74 -6.85
C SER A 125 -9.05 -14.32 -7.63
N LEU A 126 -8.18 -13.49 -7.03
CA LEU A 126 -6.91 -13.07 -7.65
C LEU A 126 -5.86 -14.18 -7.64
N PHE A 127 -5.86 -14.99 -6.57
CA PHE A 127 -4.85 -16.02 -6.36
C PHE A 127 -5.28 -17.42 -6.82
N THR A 128 -6.54 -17.63 -7.20
CA THR A 128 -6.94 -18.93 -7.80
C THR A 128 -6.33 -19.12 -9.18
N ASP A 129 -5.73 -20.27 -9.39
CA ASP A 129 -5.19 -20.69 -10.69
C ASP A 129 -6.27 -21.31 -11.60
N ASN A 130 -7.46 -21.55 -11.07
CA ASN A 130 -8.58 -22.15 -11.82
C ASN A 130 -9.47 -21.05 -12.45
N PRO A 131 -9.44 -20.89 -13.80
CA PRO A 131 -10.22 -19.85 -14.46
C PRO A 131 -11.74 -20.00 -14.26
N ALA A 132 -12.25 -21.22 -14.17
CA ALA A 132 -13.67 -21.46 -13.96
C ALA A 132 -14.12 -21.10 -12.55
N GLU A 133 -13.28 -21.37 -11.56
CA GLU A 133 -13.52 -20.96 -10.18
C GLU A 133 -13.45 -19.43 -10.03
N ARG A 134 -12.45 -18.82 -10.63
CA ARG A 134 -12.32 -17.36 -10.69
C ARG A 134 -13.56 -16.72 -11.30
N TYR A 135 -14.00 -17.22 -12.44
CA TYR A 135 -15.20 -16.74 -13.10
C TYR A 135 -16.44 -16.88 -12.22
N ARG A 136 -16.63 -18.05 -11.58
CA ARG A 136 -17.75 -18.31 -10.67
C ARG A 136 -17.76 -17.32 -9.49
N LYS A 137 -16.60 -17.08 -8.85
CA LYS A 137 -16.47 -16.12 -7.75
C LYS A 137 -16.82 -14.71 -8.19
N ILE A 138 -16.32 -14.27 -9.35
CA ILE A 138 -16.63 -12.95 -9.91
C ILE A 138 -18.12 -12.82 -10.22
N MET A 139 -18.73 -13.82 -10.83
CA MET A 139 -20.15 -13.81 -11.21
C MET A 139 -21.10 -13.87 -10.00
N SER A 140 -20.66 -14.39 -8.87
CA SER A 140 -21.46 -14.44 -7.64
C SER A 140 -21.52 -13.12 -6.88
N ARG A 141 -20.71 -12.14 -7.26
CA ARG A 141 -20.64 -10.85 -6.58
C ARG A 141 -21.71 -9.91 -7.05
N TYR A 142 -22.28 -9.19 -6.09
CA TYR A 142 -23.28 -8.17 -6.35
C TYR A 142 -22.61 -6.80 -6.45
N GLY A 143 -22.80 -6.12 -7.57
CA GLY A 143 -22.41 -4.73 -7.74
C GLY A 143 -21.06 -4.52 -8.43
N GLY A 144 -20.83 -3.29 -8.84
CA GLY A 144 -19.60 -2.84 -9.49
C GLY A 144 -18.42 -2.87 -8.52
N PHE A 145 -17.39 -3.59 -8.90
CA PHE A 145 -16.18 -3.69 -8.10
C PHE A 145 -15.13 -2.72 -8.61
N TRP A 146 -15.16 -1.54 -8.08
CA TRP A 146 -14.18 -0.47 -8.34
C TRP A 146 -12.73 -0.91 -8.06
N ARG A 147 -12.58 -1.97 -7.26
CA ARG A 147 -11.30 -2.58 -6.92
C ARG A 147 -10.73 -3.49 -8.00
N TYR A 148 -11.47 -3.71 -9.11
CA TYR A 148 -10.98 -4.46 -10.27
C TYR A 148 -10.78 -3.54 -11.47
N PRO A 149 -9.66 -2.85 -11.57
CA PRO A 149 -9.44 -1.80 -12.57
C PRO A 149 -9.49 -2.28 -14.02
N HIS A 150 -9.34 -3.59 -14.24
CA HIS A 150 -9.36 -4.19 -15.58
C HIS A 150 -10.68 -4.88 -15.91
N MET A 151 -11.68 -4.80 -15.02
CA MET A 151 -13.03 -5.34 -15.31
C MET A 151 -13.91 -4.25 -15.89
N THR A 152 -14.64 -4.62 -16.96
CA THR A 152 -15.75 -3.80 -17.46
C THR A 152 -16.98 -4.12 -16.64
N ASP A 153 -17.45 -3.14 -15.88
CA ASP A 153 -18.61 -3.27 -15.02
C ASP A 153 -19.89 -2.89 -15.77
N TYR A 154 -20.84 -3.81 -15.81
CA TYR A 154 -22.17 -3.62 -16.35
C TYR A 154 -23.27 -3.64 -15.28
N CYS A 155 -22.92 -3.78 -14.01
CA CYS A 155 -23.86 -3.95 -12.91
C CYS A 155 -24.49 -2.64 -12.45
N TYR A 156 -23.80 -1.53 -12.60
CA TYR A 156 -24.29 -0.21 -12.25
C TYR A 156 -24.43 0.69 -13.46
N LEU A 157 -25.61 1.24 -13.62
CA LEU A 157 -25.88 2.33 -14.55
C LEU A 157 -25.44 3.67 -13.90
N VAL A 158 -24.15 3.78 -13.61
CA VAL A 158 -23.60 5.02 -13.08
C VAL A 158 -22.92 5.81 -14.18
N ASN A 159 -23.09 7.11 -14.14
CA ASN A 159 -22.35 7.99 -15.01
C ASN A 159 -20.88 8.04 -14.54
N PRO A 160 -19.90 7.54 -15.32
CA PRO A 160 -18.51 7.53 -14.94
C PRO A 160 -17.89 8.94 -14.83
N TYR A 161 -18.60 9.95 -15.31
CA TYR A 161 -18.21 11.35 -15.26
C TYR A 161 -18.88 12.13 -14.12
N PHE A 162 -19.59 11.43 -13.24
CA PHE A 162 -20.26 12.02 -12.08
C PHE A 162 -19.55 11.62 -10.78
N PRO A 163 -19.43 12.54 -9.80
CA PRO A 163 -19.82 13.94 -9.89
C PRO A 163 -18.80 14.78 -10.67
N PRO A 164 -19.26 15.83 -11.39
CA PRO A 164 -18.32 16.77 -11.98
C PRO A 164 -17.52 17.49 -10.87
N GLN A 165 -16.26 17.81 -11.15
CA GLN A 165 -15.33 18.44 -10.18
C GLN A 165 -15.90 19.61 -9.39
N ARG A 166 -16.82 20.38 -9.99
CA ARG A 166 -17.48 21.51 -9.32
C ARG A 166 -18.49 21.12 -8.23
N LEU A 167 -18.77 19.83 -8.05
CA LEU A 167 -19.67 19.29 -7.02
C LEU A 167 -18.91 18.54 -5.91
N ILE A 168 -17.60 18.45 -6.00
CA ILE A 168 -16.68 17.93 -4.99
C ILE A 168 -16.02 19.12 -4.32
#